data_04a041a324399aa0d9820bf3f8462e88
#
_entry.id   04a041a324399aa0d9820bf3f8462e88
#
_cell.length_a   1.000
_cell.length_b   1.000
_cell.length_c   1.000
_cell.angle_alpha   90.00
_cell.angle_beta   90.00
_cell.angle_gamma   90.00
#
_symmetry.space_group_name_H-M   'P 1'
#
loop_
_entity.id
_entity.type
_entity.pdbx_description
1 polymer ?
#
loop_
_entity_poly.entity_id
_entity_poly.type
_entity_poly.pdbx_seq_one_letter_code
_entity_poly.pdbx_strand_id
1 'polypeptide(L)'
;MHIGFVGLGAVVETAYLPALKRLALPLTCYGFDSSSERNLPGITRTASLAALLAEPLDMLFITTSSLQHLAVLEVVLATTCPRIVVEKPIVASLTQVARLRQLLAQPEYAARIFALDHWMARDGALKLALGQLDTHWQPENGARLEKSPITSLQDITRIDGFLLEPSGFNAQGEPIALNFATGEPDTRKLSHPDGVILDIGTHVLAMLRETIHCCGGNGELRLSLLQAKDRLGNTIAQGDIHTAEGEACLQGETGGIPLHIWLNKYAGPGGGRKGLQITLRDGRLINHDRRDNREVVELIDGERIQRWTRSGAIYEHCLGGYILGVHSLFVRAPAEISRLTRWRTREVEQLLQLQKQLREPHSLST
;
A
#
# COMPACT_ATOMS: atom_id res chain seq x y z
N MET A 1 -24.35 -8.35 3.83
CA MET A 1 -23.62 -7.16 4.32
C MET A 1 -23.78 -6.04 3.29
N HIS A 2 -24.09 -4.84 3.74
CA HIS A 2 -24.28 -3.65 2.91
C HIS A 2 -23.02 -2.81 2.92
N ILE A 3 -22.43 -2.61 1.74
CA ILE A 3 -21.21 -1.82 1.57
C ILE A 3 -21.48 -0.60 0.70
N GLY A 4 -20.92 0.55 1.12
CA GLY A 4 -20.93 1.79 0.35
C GLY A 4 -19.58 2.12 -0.25
N PHE A 5 -19.54 2.77 -1.40
CA PHE A 5 -18.36 3.35 -2.02
C PHE A 5 -18.58 4.85 -2.26
N VAL A 6 -17.64 5.67 -1.79
CA VAL A 6 -17.56 7.09 -2.15
C VAL A 6 -16.38 7.27 -3.11
N GLY A 7 -16.70 7.57 -4.37
CA GLY A 7 -15.75 7.54 -5.49
C GLY A 7 -15.83 6.22 -6.25
N LEU A 8 -16.32 6.26 -7.49
CA LEU A 8 -16.45 5.10 -8.37
C LEU A 8 -15.39 5.13 -9.48
N GLY A 9 -14.17 5.48 -9.10
CA GLY A 9 -13.04 5.59 -10.02
C GLY A 9 -12.45 4.24 -10.42
N ALA A 10 -11.33 4.29 -11.16
CA ALA A 10 -10.66 3.12 -11.72
C ALA A 10 -10.33 2.03 -10.68
N VAL A 11 -9.95 2.39 -9.46
CA VAL A 11 -9.61 1.41 -8.43
C VAL A 11 -10.81 0.55 -8.04
N VAL A 12 -12.00 1.14 -7.96
CA VAL A 12 -13.23 0.38 -7.67
C VAL A 12 -13.56 -0.55 -8.82
N GLU A 13 -13.55 -0.02 -10.04
CA GLU A 13 -13.87 -0.77 -11.26
C GLU A 13 -12.90 -1.93 -11.51
N THR A 14 -11.60 -1.68 -11.39
CA THR A 14 -10.56 -2.60 -11.88
C THR A 14 -9.93 -3.46 -10.78
N ALA A 15 -10.10 -3.12 -9.51
CA ALA A 15 -9.53 -3.85 -8.39
C ALA A 15 -10.58 -4.35 -7.39
N TYR A 16 -11.42 -3.46 -6.84
CA TYR A 16 -12.40 -3.87 -5.82
C TYR A 16 -13.47 -4.80 -6.38
N LEU A 17 -14.18 -4.40 -7.43
CA LEU A 17 -15.28 -5.22 -7.98
C LEU A 17 -14.84 -6.60 -8.44
N PRO A 18 -13.71 -6.77 -9.18
CA PRO A 18 -13.21 -8.09 -9.52
C PRO A 18 -12.83 -8.93 -8.29
N ALA A 19 -12.27 -8.32 -7.25
CA ALA A 19 -11.92 -9.02 -6.02
C ALA A 19 -13.18 -9.45 -5.24
N LEU A 20 -14.16 -8.57 -5.07
CA LEU A 20 -15.44 -8.88 -4.42
C LEU A 20 -16.20 -10.01 -5.13
N LYS A 21 -16.18 -10.00 -6.47
CA LYS A 21 -16.79 -11.07 -7.28
C LYS A 21 -16.12 -12.42 -7.02
N ARG A 22 -14.79 -12.47 -6.93
CA ARG A 22 -14.05 -13.72 -6.64
C ARG A 22 -14.26 -14.22 -5.22
N LEU A 23 -14.38 -13.30 -4.25
CA LEU A 23 -14.66 -13.65 -2.85
C LEU A 23 -16.06 -14.26 -2.67
N ALA A 24 -16.98 -14.03 -3.60
CA ALA A 24 -18.35 -14.58 -3.63
C ALA A 24 -19.12 -14.41 -2.31
N LEU A 25 -18.87 -13.31 -1.58
CA LEU A 25 -19.56 -12.99 -0.34
C LEU A 25 -20.97 -12.43 -0.63
N PRO A 26 -21.97 -12.67 0.23
CA PRO A 26 -23.32 -12.09 0.08
C PRO A 26 -23.31 -10.58 0.41
N LEU A 27 -22.97 -9.77 -0.58
CA LEU A 27 -22.81 -8.33 -0.45
C LEU A 27 -23.88 -7.59 -1.28
N THR A 28 -24.39 -6.49 -0.73
CA THR A 28 -25.14 -5.47 -1.46
C THR A 28 -24.29 -4.22 -1.52
N CYS A 29 -23.97 -3.75 -2.74
CA CYS A 29 -23.07 -2.63 -2.94
C CYS A 29 -23.84 -1.38 -3.37
N TYR A 30 -23.62 -0.28 -2.67
CA TYR A 30 -24.10 1.05 -3.00
C TYR A 30 -22.92 1.95 -3.35
N GLY A 31 -23.16 3.01 -4.13
CA GLY A 31 -22.07 3.91 -4.47
C GLY A 31 -22.52 5.31 -4.85
N PHE A 32 -21.64 6.27 -4.57
CA PHE A 32 -21.77 7.65 -5.00
C PHE A 32 -20.48 8.14 -5.66
N ASP A 33 -20.62 8.83 -6.77
CA ASP A 33 -19.55 9.58 -7.42
C ASP A 33 -20.09 10.94 -7.85
N SER A 34 -19.24 11.97 -7.78
CA SER A 34 -19.59 13.32 -8.22
C SER A 34 -19.80 13.41 -9.74
N SER A 35 -19.14 12.54 -10.52
CA SER A 35 -19.38 12.40 -11.96
C SER A 35 -20.64 11.56 -12.20
N SER A 36 -21.62 12.13 -12.90
CA SER A 36 -22.87 11.42 -13.28
C SER A 36 -22.62 10.25 -14.25
N GLU A 37 -21.51 10.25 -14.97
CA GLU A 37 -21.16 9.23 -15.95
C GLU A 37 -20.60 7.94 -15.30
N ARG A 38 -20.18 8.00 -14.04
CA ARG A 38 -19.65 6.84 -13.32
C ARG A 38 -20.79 5.94 -12.83
N ASN A 39 -21.06 4.88 -13.61
CA ASN A 39 -22.01 3.84 -13.26
C ASN A 39 -21.34 2.47 -13.45
N LEU A 40 -21.18 1.74 -12.36
CA LEU A 40 -20.46 0.46 -12.35
C LEU A 40 -21.43 -0.70 -12.16
N PRO A 41 -21.36 -1.75 -12.98
CA PRO A 41 -22.19 -2.95 -12.82
C PRO A 41 -21.97 -3.59 -11.43
N GLY A 42 -23.07 -3.92 -10.75
CA GLY A 42 -23.04 -4.52 -9.41
C GLY A 42 -23.01 -3.51 -8.26
N ILE A 43 -23.04 -2.20 -8.56
CA ILE A 43 -23.19 -1.14 -7.57
C ILE A 43 -24.52 -0.41 -7.82
N THR A 44 -25.36 -0.32 -6.81
CA THR A 44 -26.56 0.54 -6.83
C THR A 44 -26.11 1.98 -6.62
N ARG A 45 -26.15 2.79 -7.69
CA ARG A 45 -25.76 4.19 -7.62
C ARG A 45 -26.80 5.00 -6.85
N THR A 46 -26.33 5.86 -5.93
CA THR A 46 -27.16 6.83 -5.22
C THR A 46 -27.03 8.23 -5.85
N ALA A 47 -28.05 9.05 -5.69
CA ALA A 47 -28.13 10.39 -6.31
C ALA A 47 -27.20 11.41 -5.62
N SER A 48 -26.82 11.17 -4.35
CA SER A 48 -25.98 12.06 -3.57
C SER A 48 -25.21 11.29 -2.49
N LEU A 49 -24.17 11.90 -1.93
CA LEU A 49 -23.48 11.37 -0.77
C LEU A 49 -24.45 11.22 0.43
N ALA A 50 -25.37 12.18 0.64
CA ALA A 50 -26.37 12.09 1.69
C ALA A 50 -27.30 10.89 1.50
N ALA A 51 -27.72 10.61 0.26
CA ALA A 51 -28.54 9.44 -0.05
C ALA A 51 -27.76 8.13 0.20
N LEU A 52 -26.47 8.06 -0.14
CA LEU A 52 -25.62 6.91 0.18
C LEU A 52 -25.52 6.71 1.70
N LEU A 53 -25.31 7.77 2.45
CA LEU A 53 -25.15 7.71 3.91
C LEU A 53 -26.47 7.44 4.67
N ALA A 54 -27.60 7.53 3.99
CA ALA A 54 -28.91 7.13 4.52
C ALA A 54 -29.20 5.63 4.37
N GLU A 55 -28.40 4.92 3.55
CA GLU A 55 -28.50 3.46 3.43
C GLU A 55 -28.00 2.77 4.71
N PRO A 56 -28.51 1.58 5.06
CA PRO A 56 -28.10 0.84 6.25
C PRO A 56 -26.73 0.17 6.04
N LEU A 57 -25.66 0.96 5.93
CA LEU A 57 -24.33 0.49 5.61
C LEU A 57 -23.65 -0.18 6.81
N ASP A 58 -23.15 -1.40 6.61
CA ASP A 58 -22.25 -2.09 7.53
C ASP A 58 -20.80 -1.60 7.41
N MET A 59 -20.41 -1.12 6.22
CA MET A 59 -19.07 -0.64 5.90
C MET A 59 -19.12 0.37 4.75
N LEU A 60 -18.23 1.36 4.79
CA LEU A 60 -18.07 2.34 3.73
C LEU A 60 -16.61 2.45 3.30
N PHE A 61 -16.35 2.40 2.00
CA PHE A 61 -15.05 2.60 1.39
C PHE A 61 -14.96 4.03 0.84
N ILE A 62 -13.91 4.76 1.21
CA ILE A 62 -13.57 6.06 0.64
C ILE A 62 -12.47 5.83 -0.40
N THR A 63 -12.83 5.98 -1.67
CA THR A 63 -12.05 5.66 -2.86
C THR A 63 -11.99 6.84 -3.84
N THR A 64 -12.17 8.05 -3.33
CA THR A 64 -12.02 9.32 -4.06
C THR A 64 -10.54 9.61 -4.36
N SER A 65 -10.22 10.78 -4.93
CA SER A 65 -8.83 11.23 -4.97
C SER A 65 -8.30 11.48 -3.55
N SER A 66 -7.01 11.22 -3.35
CA SER A 66 -6.37 11.26 -2.02
C SER A 66 -6.51 12.60 -1.30
N LEU A 67 -6.54 13.72 -2.05
CA LEU A 67 -6.76 15.06 -1.47
C LEU A 67 -8.17 15.25 -0.90
N GLN A 68 -9.15 14.45 -1.34
CA GLN A 68 -10.55 14.52 -0.87
C GLN A 68 -10.84 13.55 0.27
N HIS A 69 -9.96 12.58 0.54
CA HIS A 69 -10.20 11.54 1.55
C HIS A 69 -10.61 12.11 2.90
N LEU A 70 -9.87 13.12 3.41
CA LEU A 70 -10.14 13.69 4.73
C LEU A 70 -11.50 14.39 4.78
N ALA A 71 -11.85 15.18 3.76
CA ALA A 71 -13.13 15.90 3.72
C ALA A 71 -14.32 14.93 3.71
N VAL A 72 -14.22 13.86 2.91
CA VAL A 72 -15.24 12.80 2.88
C VAL A 72 -15.29 12.07 4.22
N LEU A 73 -14.13 11.72 4.79
CA LEU A 73 -14.04 11.05 6.08
C LEU A 73 -14.73 11.84 7.21
N GLU A 74 -14.53 13.16 7.27
CA GLU A 74 -15.20 14.00 8.27
C GLU A 74 -16.72 13.99 8.15
N VAL A 75 -17.25 14.00 6.94
CA VAL A 75 -18.70 13.88 6.69
C VAL A 75 -19.21 12.50 7.14
N VAL A 76 -18.49 11.42 6.82
CA VAL A 76 -18.88 10.06 7.17
C VAL A 76 -18.79 9.82 8.68
N LEU A 77 -17.83 10.41 9.37
CA LEU A 77 -17.69 10.29 10.83
C LEU A 77 -18.87 10.87 11.60
N ALA A 78 -19.58 11.86 11.03
CA ALA A 78 -20.81 12.40 11.60
C ALA A 78 -22.01 11.43 11.52
N THR A 79 -21.88 10.31 10.82
CA THR A 79 -22.90 9.27 10.70
C THR A 79 -22.67 8.11 11.66
N THR A 80 -23.60 7.17 11.69
CA THR A 80 -23.51 5.94 12.50
C THR A 80 -22.80 4.78 11.77
N CYS A 81 -22.27 4.98 10.55
CA CYS A 81 -21.58 3.92 9.82
C CYS A 81 -20.44 3.33 10.67
N PRO A 82 -20.47 2.03 11.01
CA PRO A 82 -19.58 1.47 12.02
C PRO A 82 -18.15 1.23 11.53
N ARG A 83 -17.95 1.11 10.22
CA ARG A 83 -16.66 0.73 9.63
C ARG A 83 -16.38 1.57 8.40
N ILE A 84 -15.28 2.30 8.43
CA ILE A 84 -14.87 3.23 7.37
C ILE A 84 -13.49 2.82 6.91
N VAL A 85 -13.37 2.39 5.66
CA VAL A 85 -12.11 1.99 5.03
C VAL A 85 -11.69 3.09 4.07
N VAL A 86 -10.51 3.66 4.28
CA VAL A 86 -9.98 4.75 3.44
C VAL A 86 -8.82 4.23 2.61
N GLU A 87 -8.90 4.42 1.29
CA GLU A 87 -7.83 4.08 0.35
C GLU A 87 -6.54 4.85 0.61
N LYS A 88 -5.44 4.26 0.15
CA LYS A 88 -4.10 4.86 0.22
C LYS A 88 -3.94 6.01 -0.81
N PRO A 89 -3.12 6.99 -0.45
CA PRO A 89 -2.72 7.35 0.91
C PRO A 89 -3.93 7.89 1.68
N ILE A 90 -4.01 7.59 2.97
CA ILE A 90 -5.17 8.01 3.79
C ILE A 90 -5.41 9.52 3.74
N VAL A 91 -4.34 10.30 3.60
CA VAL A 91 -4.34 11.75 3.35
C VAL A 91 -3.15 12.12 2.47
N ALA A 92 -3.14 13.30 1.85
CA ALA A 92 -2.13 13.69 0.85
C ALA A 92 -1.40 15.01 1.16
N SER A 93 -1.52 15.55 2.38
CA SER A 93 -0.76 16.72 2.81
C SER A 93 -0.46 16.70 4.31
N LEU A 94 0.60 17.39 4.74
CA LEU A 94 0.98 17.50 6.15
C LEU A 94 -0.10 18.18 7.00
N THR A 95 -0.83 19.15 6.45
CA THR A 95 -1.98 19.78 7.12
C THR A 95 -3.10 18.76 7.36
N GLN A 96 -3.39 17.92 6.36
CA GLN A 96 -4.36 16.84 6.51
C GLN A 96 -3.90 15.78 7.52
N VAL A 97 -2.60 15.44 7.57
CA VAL A 97 -2.04 14.56 8.62
C VAL A 97 -2.31 15.10 10.01
N ALA A 98 -2.05 16.40 10.24
CA ALA A 98 -2.30 17.03 11.54
C ALA A 98 -3.78 16.94 11.93
N ARG A 99 -4.69 17.21 11.00
CA ARG A 99 -6.13 17.09 11.22
C ARG A 99 -6.58 15.66 11.47
N LEU A 100 -6.09 14.70 10.68
CA LEU A 100 -6.38 13.27 10.88
C LEU A 100 -5.95 12.79 12.27
N ARG A 101 -4.79 13.24 12.77
CA ARG A 101 -4.33 12.91 14.12
C ARG A 101 -5.29 13.38 15.21
N GLN A 102 -5.90 14.57 15.04
CA GLN A 102 -6.92 15.07 15.97
C GLN A 102 -8.17 14.15 15.96
N LEU A 103 -8.59 13.68 14.79
CA LEU A 103 -9.69 12.72 14.68
C LEU A 103 -9.33 11.40 15.34
N LEU A 104 -8.14 10.85 15.07
CA LEU A 104 -7.66 9.59 15.63
C LEU A 104 -7.33 9.65 17.13
N ALA A 105 -7.28 10.84 17.74
CA ALA A 105 -7.17 11.01 19.18
C ALA A 105 -8.50 10.70 19.89
N GLN A 106 -9.62 10.69 19.16
CA GLN A 106 -10.93 10.31 19.68
C GLN A 106 -11.11 8.79 19.51
N PRO A 107 -11.23 8.02 20.60
CA PRO A 107 -11.28 6.55 20.55
C PRO A 107 -12.43 6.01 19.68
N GLU A 108 -13.59 6.67 19.73
CA GLU A 108 -14.77 6.31 18.95
C GLU A 108 -14.55 6.44 17.43
N TYR A 109 -13.76 7.42 16.99
CA TYR A 109 -13.40 7.57 15.58
C TYR A 109 -12.27 6.59 15.19
N ALA A 110 -11.25 6.48 16.04
CA ALA A 110 -10.12 5.59 15.79
C ALA A 110 -10.55 4.12 15.63
N ALA A 111 -11.58 3.68 16.34
CA ALA A 111 -12.11 2.33 16.24
C ALA A 111 -12.87 2.06 14.91
N ARG A 112 -13.35 3.10 14.25
CA ARG A 112 -14.14 3.00 13.01
C ARG A 112 -13.30 3.16 11.74
N ILE A 113 -12.15 3.84 11.81
CA ILE A 113 -11.34 4.21 10.65
C ILE A 113 -10.25 3.16 10.42
N PHE A 114 -10.24 2.57 9.24
CA PHE A 114 -9.16 1.73 8.76
C PHE A 114 -8.48 2.35 7.54
N ALA A 115 -7.24 2.75 7.70
CA ALA A 115 -6.40 3.18 6.59
C ALA A 115 -5.91 1.95 5.83
N LEU A 116 -6.48 1.70 4.67
CA LEU A 116 -6.13 0.57 3.84
C LEU A 116 -4.82 0.86 3.07
N ASP A 117 -3.87 -0.06 3.19
CA ASP A 117 -2.88 -0.28 2.15
C ASP A 117 -2.91 -1.76 1.77
N HIS A 118 -3.37 -2.05 0.56
CA HIS A 118 -3.58 -3.43 0.11
C HIS A 118 -2.29 -4.25 0.02
N TRP A 119 -1.12 -3.59 -0.02
CA TRP A 119 0.17 -4.27 -0.01
C TRP A 119 0.52 -4.89 1.33
N MET A 120 -0.20 -4.56 2.41
CA MET A 120 -0.10 -5.31 3.67
C MET A 120 -0.38 -6.81 3.47
N ALA A 121 -1.17 -7.17 2.46
CA ALA A 121 -1.44 -8.56 2.09
C ALA A 121 -0.30 -9.22 1.27
N ARG A 122 0.78 -8.49 0.94
CA ARG A 122 2.04 -9.06 0.48
C ARG A 122 2.88 -9.50 1.68
N ASP A 123 2.36 -10.45 2.39
CA ASP A 123 2.86 -10.96 3.65
C ASP A 123 3.77 -12.19 3.53
N GLY A 124 4.14 -12.58 2.30
CA GLY A 124 4.92 -13.79 2.05
C GLY A 124 6.28 -13.79 2.73
N ALA A 125 7.04 -12.69 2.68
CA ALA A 125 8.31 -12.58 3.39
C ALA A 125 8.12 -12.72 4.89
N LEU A 126 7.12 -12.05 5.45
CA LEU A 126 6.76 -12.14 6.86
C LEU A 126 6.36 -13.57 7.26
N LYS A 127 5.44 -14.18 6.52
CA LYS A 127 4.96 -15.54 6.81
C LYS A 127 6.07 -16.57 6.71
N LEU A 128 6.95 -16.45 5.69
CA LEU A 128 8.12 -17.32 5.59
C LEU A 128 9.08 -17.11 6.77
N ALA A 129 9.37 -15.85 7.10
CA ALA A 129 10.23 -15.49 8.21
C ALA A 129 9.80 -16.12 9.53
N LEU A 130 8.50 -16.12 9.81
CA LEU A 130 7.91 -16.65 11.04
C LEU A 130 7.53 -18.14 10.96
N GLY A 131 7.77 -18.80 9.82
CA GLY A 131 7.36 -20.20 9.64
C GLY A 131 5.85 -20.39 9.57
N GLN A 132 5.11 -19.40 9.10
CA GLN A 132 3.64 -19.33 9.11
C GLN A 132 3.02 -19.33 7.71
N LEU A 133 3.70 -19.90 6.72
CA LEU A 133 3.11 -20.08 5.38
C LEU A 133 1.88 -20.98 5.49
N ASP A 134 0.73 -20.44 5.08
CA ASP A 134 -0.55 -21.14 5.08
C ASP A 134 -0.75 -21.96 3.79
N THR A 135 -1.89 -22.65 3.67
CA THR A 135 -2.22 -23.52 2.54
C THR A 135 -2.40 -22.78 1.21
N HIS A 136 -2.48 -21.46 1.20
CA HIS A 136 -2.50 -20.67 -0.03
C HIS A 136 -1.13 -20.58 -0.68
N TRP A 137 -0.06 -20.82 0.08
CA TRP A 137 1.30 -20.89 -0.42
C TRP A 137 1.67 -22.30 -0.82
N GLN A 138 1.79 -22.53 -2.12
CA GLN A 138 2.11 -23.84 -2.67
C GLN A 138 3.61 -24.04 -2.78
N PRO A 139 4.18 -25.11 -2.15
CA PRO A 139 5.60 -25.40 -2.26
C PRO A 139 5.96 -25.87 -3.67
N GLU A 140 7.07 -25.38 -4.21
CA GLU A 140 7.66 -25.87 -5.46
C GLU A 140 8.80 -26.87 -5.17
N ASN A 141 8.96 -27.86 -6.03
CA ASN A 141 10.06 -28.85 -5.97
C ASN A 141 10.28 -29.49 -4.60
N GLY A 142 9.21 -29.75 -3.86
CA GLY A 142 9.31 -30.35 -2.51
C GLY A 142 9.85 -29.44 -1.45
N ALA A 143 9.76 -28.10 -1.61
CA ALA A 143 10.16 -27.14 -0.58
C ALA A 143 9.46 -27.43 0.74
N ARG A 144 10.23 -27.43 1.82
CA ARG A 144 9.76 -27.67 3.18
C ARG A 144 10.45 -26.70 4.15
N LEU A 145 9.65 -26.08 5.00
CA LEU A 145 10.15 -25.23 6.06
C LEU A 145 10.20 -26.03 7.36
N GLU A 146 11.40 -26.39 7.79
CA GLU A 146 11.59 -27.18 9.01
C GLU A 146 11.49 -26.35 10.29
N LYS A 147 11.92 -25.09 10.23
CA LYS A 147 11.94 -24.15 11.37
C LYS A 147 11.69 -22.72 10.86
N SER A 148 11.19 -21.85 11.73
CA SER A 148 11.14 -20.42 11.47
C SER A 148 12.53 -19.89 11.18
N PRO A 149 12.77 -19.24 10.03
CA PRO A 149 14.06 -18.62 9.71
C PRO A 149 14.46 -17.50 10.67
N ILE A 150 13.47 -16.83 11.27
CA ILE A 150 13.64 -15.72 12.21
C ILE A 150 12.96 -16.07 13.53
N THR A 151 13.64 -15.82 14.64
CA THR A 151 13.10 -15.92 16.00
C THR A 151 12.97 -14.56 16.66
N SER A 152 13.76 -13.60 16.21
CA SER A 152 13.76 -12.23 16.70
C SER A 152 14.25 -11.26 15.63
N LEU A 153 14.03 -9.96 15.85
CA LEU A 153 14.55 -8.90 14.98
C LEU A 153 16.09 -8.93 14.85
N GLN A 154 16.79 -9.46 15.86
CA GLN A 154 18.25 -9.57 15.87
C GLN A 154 18.81 -10.57 14.85
N ASP A 155 17.99 -11.46 14.32
CA ASP A 155 18.37 -12.40 13.27
C ASP A 155 18.49 -11.70 11.91
N ILE A 156 17.96 -10.48 11.80
CA ILE A 156 17.97 -9.68 10.57
C ILE A 156 19.17 -8.74 10.56
N THR A 157 19.91 -8.70 9.45
CA THR A 157 21.04 -7.77 9.26
C THR A 157 20.74 -6.65 8.26
N ARG A 158 19.75 -6.83 7.38
CA ARG A 158 19.34 -5.84 6.38
C ARG A 158 17.95 -6.16 5.84
N ILE A 159 17.19 -5.14 5.50
CA ILE A 159 15.93 -5.28 4.76
C ILE A 159 15.93 -4.32 3.56
N ASP A 160 15.63 -4.86 2.39
CA ASP A 160 15.48 -4.11 1.15
C ASP A 160 14.03 -4.19 0.67
N GLY A 161 13.43 -3.05 0.32
CA GLY A 161 12.09 -2.94 -0.20
C GLY A 161 12.07 -2.48 -1.65
N PHE A 162 11.18 -3.06 -2.46
CA PHE A 162 11.11 -2.77 -3.90
C PHE A 162 9.68 -2.58 -4.34
N LEU A 163 9.46 -1.55 -5.15
CA LEU A 163 8.26 -1.43 -5.99
C LEU A 163 8.66 -0.79 -7.32
N LEU A 164 8.94 -1.65 -8.30
CA LEU A 164 9.41 -1.28 -9.62
C LEU A 164 8.34 -1.68 -10.63
N GLU A 165 7.51 -0.71 -11.04
CA GLU A 165 6.36 -0.95 -11.90
C GLU A 165 6.76 -1.00 -13.39
N PRO A 166 6.06 -1.80 -14.21
CA PRO A 166 6.27 -1.78 -15.65
C PRO A 166 5.83 -0.44 -16.25
N SER A 167 6.46 -0.06 -17.34
CA SER A 167 6.12 1.13 -18.10
C SER A 167 6.09 0.83 -19.60
N GLY A 168 5.29 1.62 -20.34
CA GLY A 168 5.32 1.67 -21.78
C GLY A 168 6.18 2.80 -22.29
N PHE A 169 6.05 3.09 -23.61
CA PHE A 169 6.68 4.22 -24.27
C PHE A 169 5.63 4.98 -25.10
N ASN A 170 5.75 6.31 -25.14
CA ASN A 170 4.96 7.13 -26.05
C ASN A 170 5.54 7.10 -27.48
N ALA A 171 4.90 7.81 -28.40
CA ALA A 171 5.36 7.89 -29.80
C ALA A 171 6.76 8.52 -29.98
N GLN A 172 7.23 9.27 -28.98
CA GLN A 172 8.56 9.88 -28.93
C GLN A 172 9.61 8.98 -28.28
N GLY A 173 9.23 7.76 -27.85
CA GLY A 173 10.11 6.82 -27.16
C GLY A 173 10.35 7.17 -25.67
N GLU A 174 9.59 8.10 -25.11
CA GLU A 174 9.70 8.45 -23.70
C GLU A 174 8.87 7.49 -22.81
N PRO A 175 9.34 7.15 -21.60
CA PRO A 175 8.61 6.28 -20.69
C PRO A 175 7.26 6.87 -20.29
N ILE A 176 6.22 6.05 -20.29
CA ILE A 176 4.89 6.37 -19.75
C ILE A 176 4.45 5.29 -18.77
N ALA A 177 3.82 5.71 -17.67
CA ALA A 177 3.26 4.79 -16.70
C ALA A 177 2.14 3.95 -17.34
N LEU A 178 1.93 2.74 -16.82
CA LEU A 178 0.81 1.90 -17.19
C LEU A 178 -0.20 1.85 -16.04
N ASN A 179 -1.47 1.78 -16.39
CA ASN A 179 -2.51 1.48 -15.41
C ASN A 179 -2.26 0.07 -14.85
N PHE A 180 -2.15 -0.04 -13.55
CA PHE A 180 -1.76 -1.29 -12.87
C PHE A 180 -2.75 -2.46 -13.13
N ALA A 181 -4.00 -2.15 -13.45
CA ALA A 181 -5.05 -3.15 -13.62
C ALA A 181 -5.32 -3.49 -15.08
N THR A 182 -5.27 -2.51 -15.99
CA THR A 182 -5.58 -2.70 -17.41
C THR A 182 -4.32 -2.88 -18.26
N GLY A 183 -3.16 -2.44 -17.79
CA GLY A 183 -1.92 -2.37 -18.57
C GLY A 183 -1.92 -1.28 -19.64
N GLU A 184 -3.00 -0.49 -19.75
CA GLU A 184 -3.11 0.60 -20.71
C GLU A 184 -2.26 1.80 -20.30
N PRO A 185 -1.77 2.60 -21.28
CA PRO A 185 -1.00 3.80 -21.00
C PRO A 185 -1.74 4.78 -20.08
N ASP A 186 -1.08 5.24 -19.02
CA ASP A 186 -1.55 6.34 -18.21
C ASP A 186 -1.07 7.67 -18.80
N THR A 187 -1.96 8.36 -19.47
CA THR A 187 -1.66 9.62 -20.16
C THR A 187 -1.69 10.85 -19.26
N ARG A 188 -1.96 10.70 -17.97
CA ARG A 188 -1.96 11.82 -17.02
C ARG A 188 -0.55 12.41 -16.90
N LYS A 189 -0.48 13.73 -16.91
CA LYS A 189 0.75 14.43 -16.55
C LYS A 189 0.82 14.50 -15.03
N LEU A 190 1.68 13.69 -14.47
CA LEU A 190 1.94 13.75 -13.03
C LEU A 190 2.78 14.98 -12.71
N SER A 191 2.38 15.70 -11.68
CA SER A 191 3.12 16.81 -11.07
C SER A 191 3.20 16.55 -9.57
N HIS A 192 4.14 17.23 -8.89
CA HIS A 192 4.15 17.18 -7.43
C HIS A 192 2.74 17.60 -6.87
N PRO A 193 2.16 16.85 -5.89
CA PRO A 193 2.73 15.77 -5.06
C PRO A 193 2.53 14.32 -5.58
N ASP A 194 2.06 14.10 -6.80
CA ASP A 194 1.68 12.77 -7.32
C ASP A 194 2.89 11.87 -7.69
N GLY A 195 4.07 12.13 -7.11
CA GLY A 195 5.28 11.36 -7.35
C GLY A 195 5.31 10.02 -6.63
N VAL A 196 6.27 9.14 -7.04
CA VAL A 196 6.40 7.77 -6.53
C VAL A 196 6.64 7.70 -5.03
N ILE A 197 7.23 8.73 -4.43
CA ILE A 197 7.52 8.74 -2.98
C ILE A 197 6.21 8.56 -2.21
N LEU A 198 5.19 9.35 -2.50
CA LEU A 198 3.89 9.23 -1.83
C LEU A 198 3.03 8.10 -2.41
N ASP A 199 2.94 8.01 -3.74
CA ASP A 199 1.97 7.13 -4.39
C ASP A 199 2.27 5.64 -4.17
N ILE A 200 3.51 5.20 -4.34
CA ILE A 200 3.90 3.78 -4.18
C ILE A 200 4.80 3.51 -2.98
N GLY A 201 5.40 4.55 -2.39
CA GLY A 201 6.19 4.40 -1.16
C GLY A 201 5.36 3.91 0.02
N THR A 202 4.09 4.30 0.12
CA THR A 202 3.16 3.79 1.16
C THR A 202 3.11 2.27 1.17
N HIS A 203 3.07 1.63 0.00
CA HIS A 203 3.01 0.19 -0.14
C HIS A 203 4.23 -0.52 0.45
N VAL A 204 5.42 -0.02 0.15
CA VAL A 204 6.66 -0.61 0.66
C VAL A 204 6.77 -0.42 2.17
N LEU A 205 6.41 0.78 2.69
CA LEU A 205 6.41 1.04 4.12
C LEU A 205 5.39 0.18 4.87
N ALA A 206 4.23 -0.09 4.26
CA ALA A 206 3.23 -0.99 4.82
C ALA A 206 3.78 -2.41 5.05
N MET A 207 4.44 -2.99 4.05
CA MET A 207 5.07 -4.31 4.16
C MET A 207 6.20 -4.32 5.19
N LEU A 208 7.06 -3.31 5.16
CA LEU A 208 8.22 -3.19 6.07
C LEU A 208 7.77 -3.12 7.54
N ARG A 209 6.84 -2.22 7.87
CA ARG A 209 6.38 -2.06 9.26
C ARG A 209 5.74 -3.30 9.83
N GLU A 210 4.87 -3.97 9.04
CA GLU A 210 4.27 -5.22 9.47
C GLU A 210 5.34 -6.28 9.73
N THR A 211 6.30 -6.42 8.81
CA THR A 211 7.39 -7.40 8.97
C THR A 211 8.23 -7.12 10.21
N ILE A 212 8.66 -5.88 10.41
CA ILE A 212 9.47 -5.48 11.56
C ILE A 212 8.72 -5.70 12.88
N HIS A 213 7.45 -5.29 12.93
CA HIS A 213 6.63 -5.45 14.13
C HIS A 213 6.44 -6.93 14.50
N CYS A 214 6.07 -7.75 13.55
CA CYS A 214 5.84 -9.18 13.81
C CYS A 214 7.14 -9.92 14.13
N CYS A 215 8.30 -9.40 13.74
CA CYS A 215 9.61 -9.91 14.16
C CYS A 215 10.09 -9.31 15.52
N GLY A 216 9.20 -8.62 16.26
CA GLY A 216 9.50 -8.09 17.58
C GLY A 216 10.07 -6.67 17.61
N GLY A 217 10.08 -5.96 16.48
CA GLY A 217 10.49 -4.55 16.41
C GLY A 217 9.35 -3.60 16.80
N ASN A 218 9.71 -2.34 17.11
CA ASN A 218 8.74 -1.30 17.47
C ASN A 218 8.07 -0.62 16.26
N GLY A 219 8.44 -1.00 15.02
CA GLY A 219 7.92 -0.42 13.78
C GLY A 219 8.40 1.02 13.50
N GLU A 220 9.36 1.54 14.25
CA GLU A 220 9.95 2.85 13.96
C GLU A 220 10.92 2.75 12.78
N LEU A 221 10.70 3.59 11.76
CA LEU A 221 11.57 3.72 10.58
C LEU A 221 12.19 5.11 10.58
N ARG A 222 13.50 5.19 10.41
CA ARG A 222 14.20 6.44 10.13
C ARG A 222 14.65 6.39 8.69
N LEU A 223 14.13 7.26 7.85
CA LEU A 223 14.39 7.28 6.41
C LEU A 223 14.89 8.63 5.96
N SER A 224 15.79 8.62 4.99
CA SER A 224 16.24 9.78 4.22
C SER A 224 16.12 9.51 2.73
N LEU A 225 15.93 10.56 1.94
CA LEU A 225 15.94 10.49 0.50
C LEU A 225 17.39 10.50 0.01
N LEU A 226 17.80 9.43 -0.68
CA LEU A 226 19.13 9.33 -1.28
C LEU A 226 19.15 9.95 -2.68
N GLN A 227 18.11 9.68 -3.47
CA GLN A 227 17.97 10.16 -4.83
C GLN A 227 16.51 10.25 -5.25
N ALA A 228 16.18 11.26 -6.07
CA ALA A 228 14.91 11.35 -6.79
C ALA A 228 15.18 11.74 -8.25
N LYS A 229 14.46 11.09 -9.18
CA LYS A 229 14.54 11.37 -10.61
C LYS A 229 13.13 11.57 -11.19
N ASP A 230 13.04 12.33 -12.27
CA ASP A 230 11.82 12.46 -13.05
C ASP A 230 11.52 11.18 -13.87
N ARG A 231 10.44 11.19 -14.65
CA ARG A 231 10.07 10.06 -15.52
C ARG A 231 11.08 9.74 -16.62
N LEU A 232 11.92 10.71 -16.99
CA LEU A 232 12.96 10.58 -18.01
C LEU A 232 14.31 10.14 -17.45
N GLY A 233 14.41 9.99 -16.12
CA GLY A 233 15.64 9.59 -15.43
C GLY A 233 16.55 10.77 -15.06
N ASN A 234 16.12 12.03 -15.28
CA ASN A 234 16.88 13.18 -14.84
C ASN A 234 16.76 13.40 -13.35
N THR A 235 17.86 13.72 -12.68
CA THR A 235 17.84 14.05 -11.26
C THR A 235 17.01 15.30 -11.01
N ILE A 236 16.08 15.21 -10.07
CA ILE A 236 15.27 16.36 -9.63
C ILE A 236 16.14 17.23 -8.74
N ALA A 237 16.28 18.49 -9.13
CA ALA A 237 17.04 19.46 -8.35
C ALA A 237 16.33 19.80 -7.03
N GLN A 238 17.10 20.05 -6.00
CA GLN A 238 16.56 20.58 -4.75
C GLN A 238 15.87 21.94 -5.01
N GLY A 239 14.69 22.09 -4.43
CA GLY A 239 13.86 23.29 -4.63
C GLY A 239 12.94 23.24 -5.84
N ASP A 240 12.99 22.19 -6.68
CA ASP A 240 12.00 22.00 -7.75
C ASP A 240 10.63 21.62 -7.17
N ILE A 241 9.65 22.52 -7.25
CA ILE A 241 8.31 22.38 -6.68
C ILE A 241 7.27 21.82 -7.66
N HIS A 242 7.66 21.48 -8.87
CA HIS A 242 6.73 21.11 -9.94
C HIS A 242 6.87 19.65 -10.39
N THR A 243 8.12 19.19 -10.54
CA THR A 243 8.40 17.88 -11.13
C THR A 243 8.03 16.74 -10.20
N ALA A 244 7.17 15.82 -10.65
CA ALA A 244 6.86 14.60 -9.90
C ALA A 244 8.03 13.61 -9.99
N GLU A 245 8.30 12.90 -8.89
CA GLU A 245 9.28 11.83 -8.88
C GLU A 245 8.75 10.63 -9.68
N GLY A 246 9.51 10.18 -10.68
CA GLY A 246 9.29 8.95 -11.42
C GLY A 246 10.03 7.76 -10.81
N GLU A 247 11.19 8.06 -10.18
CA GLU A 247 12.05 7.12 -9.46
C GLU A 247 12.53 7.77 -8.16
N ALA A 248 12.61 7.00 -7.08
CA ALA A 248 13.21 7.43 -5.83
C ALA A 248 13.94 6.27 -5.14
N CYS A 249 15.05 6.60 -4.48
CA CYS A 249 15.78 5.70 -3.61
C CYS A 249 15.82 6.27 -2.20
N LEU A 250 15.33 5.51 -1.23
CA LEU A 250 15.36 5.86 0.18
C LEU A 250 16.33 4.94 0.92
N GLN A 251 16.98 5.47 1.94
CA GLN A 251 17.81 4.69 2.84
C GLN A 251 17.47 5.03 4.30
N GLY A 252 17.82 4.13 5.19
CA GLY A 252 17.58 4.37 6.59
C GLY A 252 17.84 3.19 7.49
N GLU A 253 17.15 3.16 8.61
CA GLU A 253 17.27 2.09 9.59
C GLU A 253 16.00 1.86 10.39
N THR A 254 15.93 0.69 11.01
CA THR A 254 14.96 0.33 12.04
C THR A 254 15.67 -0.49 13.12
N GLY A 255 15.71 0.01 14.36
CA GLY A 255 16.36 -0.69 15.46
C GLY A 255 17.83 -1.05 15.18
N GLY A 256 18.57 -0.24 14.40
CA GLY A 256 19.94 -0.50 13.97
C GLY A 256 20.08 -1.39 12.73
N ILE A 257 18.96 -1.86 12.15
CA ILE A 257 18.97 -2.67 10.93
C ILE A 257 18.89 -1.73 9.72
N PRO A 258 19.85 -1.77 8.79
CA PRO A 258 19.83 -0.97 7.57
C PRO A 258 18.64 -1.28 6.68
N LEU A 259 18.05 -0.22 6.11
CA LEU A 259 16.96 -0.27 5.17
C LEU A 259 17.32 0.42 3.86
N HIS A 260 16.97 -0.18 2.72
CA HIS A 260 17.01 0.47 1.41
C HIS A 260 15.67 0.23 0.71
N ILE A 261 15.16 1.27 0.04
CA ILE A 261 13.87 1.21 -0.65
C ILE A 261 14.05 1.79 -2.05
N TRP A 262 13.64 1.02 -3.05
CA TRP A 262 13.64 1.43 -4.46
C TRP A 262 12.21 1.54 -4.98
N LEU A 263 11.86 2.72 -5.46
CA LEU A 263 10.56 3.07 -6.01
C LEU A 263 10.75 3.54 -7.45
N ASN A 264 10.03 2.95 -8.40
CA ASN A 264 10.11 3.36 -9.79
C ASN A 264 8.82 2.99 -10.54
N LYS A 265 8.16 3.96 -11.18
CA LYS A 265 7.00 3.75 -12.06
C LYS A 265 7.36 3.52 -13.51
N TYR A 266 8.64 3.60 -13.85
CA TYR A 266 9.14 3.59 -15.22
C TYR A 266 10.27 2.58 -15.39
N ALA A 267 10.09 1.38 -14.81
CA ALA A 267 11.10 0.32 -14.80
C ALA A 267 11.17 -0.50 -16.11
N GLY A 268 10.61 0.03 -17.20
CA GLY A 268 10.59 -0.64 -18.50
C GLY A 268 9.44 -1.63 -18.68
N PRO A 269 9.31 -2.25 -19.87
CA PRO A 269 8.15 -3.08 -20.24
C PRO A 269 7.92 -4.29 -19.33
N GLY A 270 9.00 -4.88 -18.80
CA GLY A 270 8.92 -6.01 -17.87
C GLY A 270 8.68 -5.61 -16.42
N GLY A 271 8.84 -4.31 -16.10
CA GLY A 271 8.91 -3.88 -14.71
C GLY A 271 10.12 -4.47 -13.99
N GLY A 272 10.08 -4.46 -12.66
CA GLY A 272 11.13 -5.00 -11.81
C GLY A 272 10.57 -5.68 -10.57
N ARG A 273 11.40 -5.75 -9.54
CA ARG A 273 11.05 -6.41 -8.27
C ARG A 273 9.92 -5.68 -7.55
N LYS A 274 9.07 -6.46 -6.87
CA LYS A 274 7.92 -5.96 -6.10
C LYS A 274 7.79 -6.77 -4.82
N GLY A 275 8.31 -6.26 -3.72
CA GLY A 275 8.24 -6.94 -2.42
C GLY A 275 9.44 -6.62 -1.55
N LEU A 276 9.82 -7.55 -0.68
CA LEU A 276 10.91 -7.40 0.27
C LEU A 276 12.01 -8.45 0.07
N GLN A 277 13.23 -8.07 0.40
CA GLN A 277 14.32 -9.00 0.64
C GLN A 277 14.85 -8.79 2.06
N ILE A 278 14.96 -9.87 2.83
CA ILE A 278 15.47 -9.85 4.20
C ILE A 278 16.78 -10.66 4.22
N THR A 279 17.87 -10.03 4.60
CA THR A 279 19.16 -10.69 4.81
C THR A 279 19.26 -11.10 6.26
N LEU A 280 19.54 -12.39 6.48
CA LEU A 280 19.67 -12.97 7.81
C LEU A 280 21.13 -12.97 8.28
N ARG A 281 21.31 -13.03 9.58
CA ARG A 281 22.65 -13.05 10.22
C ARG A 281 23.48 -14.28 9.86
N ASP A 282 22.83 -15.39 9.57
CA ASP A 282 23.48 -16.63 9.14
C ASP A 282 23.79 -16.69 7.63
N GLY A 283 23.54 -15.60 6.90
CA GLY A 283 23.82 -15.46 5.47
C GLY A 283 22.67 -15.87 4.56
N ARG A 284 21.60 -16.47 5.09
CA ARG A 284 20.41 -16.78 4.29
C ARG A 284 19.65 -15.52 3.88
N LEU A 285 18.87 -15.64 2.80
CA LEU A 285 18.02 -14.57 2.31
C LEU A 285 16.57 -15.05 2.26
N ILE A 286 15.65 -14.20 2.69
CA ILE A 286 14.22 -14.33 2.38
C ILE A 286 13.93 -13.33 1.27
N ASN A 287 13.39 -13.80 0.15
CA ASN A 287 13.02 -12.96 -0.98
C ASN A 287 11.54 -13.12 -1.27
N HIS A 288 10.81 -12.00 -1.33
CA HIS A 288 9.42 -11.96 -1.77
C HIS A 288 9.33 -11.08 -3.01
N ASP A 289 8.73 -11.62 -4.07
CA ASP A 289 8.58 -10.94 -5.34
C ASP A 289 7.28 -11.36 -6.03
N ARG A 290 6.92 -10.72 -7.14
CA ARG A 290 5.86 -11.14 -8.04
C ARG A 290 6.45 -11.52 -9.38
N ARG A 291 6.16 -12.74 -9.82
CA ARG A 291 6.60 -13.29 -11.11
C ARG A 291 5.42 -13.97 -11.79
N ASP A 292 5.26 -13.77 -13.09
CA ASP A 292 4.23 -14.41 -13.90
C ASP A 292 2.81 -14.35 -13.27
N ASN A 293 2.44 -13.17 -12.78
CA ASN A 293 1.17 -12.92 -12.07
C ASN A 293 0.97 -13.74 -10.78
N ARG A 294 2.03 -14.33 -10.22
CA ARG A 294 2.03 -15.02 -8.93
C ARG A 294 2.93 -14.31 -7.93
N GLU A 295 2.54 -14.33 -6.67
CA GLU A 295 3.45 -14.03 -5.57
C GLU A 295 4.42 -15.19 -5.42
N VAL A 296 5.70 -14.89 -5.23
CA VAL A 296 6.78 -15.87 -5.05
C VAL A 296 7.53 -15.50 -3.79
N VAL A 297 7.71 -16.45 -2.87
CA VAL A 297 8.56 -16.28 -1.70
C VAL A 297 9.62 -17.38 -1.68
N GLU A 298 10.86 -17.00 -1.39
CA GLU A 298 12.02 -17.88 -1.45
C GLU A 298 12.84 -17.78 -0.17
N LEU A 299 13.29 -18.94 0.32
CA LEU A 299 14.39 -19.05 1.28
C LEU A 299 15.63 -19.50 0.52
N ILE A 300 16.64 -18.65 0.49
CA ILE A 300 17.87 -18.85 -0.27
C ILE A 300 19.02 -19.09 0.73
N ASP A 301 19.69 -20.24 0.59
CA ASP A 301 20.81 -20.66 1.40
C ASP A 301 21.94 -21.10 0.46
N GLY A 302 22.84 -20.19 0.13
CA GLY A 302 23.83 -20.40 -0.92
C GLY A 302 23.18 -20.73 -2.27
N GLU A 303 23.48 -21.93 -2.80
CA GLU A 303 22.86 -22.40 -4.05
C GLU A 303 21.49 -23.07 -3.85
N ARG A 304 21.12 -23.38 -2.62
CA ARG A 304 19.84 -24.02 -2.31
C ARG A 304 18.73 -22.99 -2.25
N ILE A 305 17.74 -23.10 -3.12
CA ILE A 305 16.55 -22.25 -3.16
C ILE A 305 15.30 -23.09 -2.85
N GLN A 306 14.62 -22.74 -1.79
CA GLN A 306 13.29 -23.26 -1.49
C GLN A 306 12.25 -22.20 -1.86
N ARG A 307 11.22 -22.58 -2.61
CA ARG A 307 10.26 -21.64 -3.18
C ARG A 307 8.83 -22.05 -2.89
N TRP A 308 8.00 -21.06 -2.61
CA TRP A 308 6.55 -21.18 -2.49
C TRP A 308 5.88 -20.10 -3.35
N THR A 309 4.75 -20.41 -3.91
CA THR A 309 3.99 -19.50 -4.76
C THR A 309 2.55 -19.37 -4.29
N ARG A 310 1.97 -18.21 -4.52
CA ARG A 310 0.56 -17.92 -4.26
C ARG A 310 -0.06 -17.19 -5.45
N SER A 311 -1.18 -17.71 -5.95
CA SER A 311 -1.97 -17.06 -7.00
C SER A 311 -3.03 -16.13 -6.40
N GLY A 312 -3.58 -15.25 -7.23
CA GLY A 312 -4.65 -14.33 -6.87
C GLY A 312 -4.25 -12.86 -6.92
N ALA A 313 -5.24 -11.99 -6.93
CA ALA A 313 -5.04 -10.56 -6.94
C ALA A 313 -4.76 -10.05 -5.51
N ILE A 314 -3.91 -9.03 -5.39
CA ILE A 314 -3.56 -8.45 -4.08
C ILE A 314 -4.79 -7.90 -3.34
N TYR A 315 -5.76 -7.30 -4.05
CA TYR A 315 -7.01 -6.82 -3.45
C TYR A 315 -7.89 -7.97 -2.94
N GLU A 316 -7.91 -9.11 -3.64
CA GLU A 316 -8.62 -10.30 -3.16
C GLU A 316 -8.03 -10.80 -1.84
N HIS A 317 -6.70 -10.93 -1.76
CA HIS A 317 -6.02 -11.30 -0.52
C HIS A 317 -6.22 -10.28 0.59
N CYS A 318 -6.20 -8.99 0.28
CA CYS A 318 -6.41 -7.94 1.25
C CYS A 318 -7.85 -7.91 1.77
N LEU A 319 -8.83 -7.87 0.88
CA LEU A 319 -10.23 -7.79 1.27
C LEU A 319 -10.68 -9.06 2.01
N GLY A 320 -10.36 -10.24 1.50
CA GLY A 320 -10.74 -11.52 2.12
C GLY A 320 -9.95 -11.85 3.38
N GLY A 321 -8.68 -11.44 3.46
CA GLY A 321 -7.81 -11.74 4.59
C GLY A 321 -7.92 -10.76 5.77
N TYR A 322 -8.33 -9.50 5.52
CA TYR A 322 -8.25 -8.45 6.54
C TYR A 322 -9.51 -7.61 6.74
N ILE A 323 -10.36 -7.46 5.71
CA ILE A 323 -11.45 -6.49 5.72
C ILE A 323 -12.81 -7.14 5.83
N LEU A 324 -13.07 -8.18 5.05
CA LEU A 324 -14.38 -8.78 4.87
C LEU A 324 -14.45 -10.19 5.45
N GLY A 325 -15.69 -10.65 5.72
CA GLY A 325 -15.96 -12.02 6.16
C GLY A 325 -15.42 -12.34 7.55
N VAL A 326 -15.16 -13.64 7.78
CA VAL A 326 -14.75 -14.17 9.08
C VAL A 326 -13.34 -13.76 9.50
N HIS A 327 -12.50 -13.35 8.56
CA HIS A 327 -11.13 -12.91 8.80
C HIS A 327 -11.00 -11.40 9.02
N SER A 328 -12.11 -10.66 8.97
CA SER A 328 -12.11 -9.20 9.15
C SER A 328 -11.46 -8.79 10.48
N LEU A 329 -10.50 -7.88 10.40
CA LEU A 329 -9.86 -7.28 11.58
C LEU A 329 -10.88 -6.53 12.47
N PHE A 330 -11.92 -5.95 11.89
CA PHE A 330 -13.01 -5.30 12.63
C PHE A 330 -13.74 -6.26 13.58
N VAL A 331 -13.67 -7.55 13.34
CA VAL A 331 -14.31 -8.59 14.15
C VAL A 331 -13.31 -9.29 15.08
N ARG A 332 -12.21 -9.80 14.47
CA ARG A 332 -11.27 -10.67 15.22
C ARG A 332 -10.21 -9.92 16.03
N ALA A 333 -9.87 -8.70 15.65
CA ALA A 333 -8.81 -7.93 16.27
C ALA A 333 -9.05 -6.40 16.15
N PRO A 334 -10.14 -5.85 16.74
CA PRO A 334 -10.48 -4.43 16.58
C PRO A 334 -9.38 -3.46 17.04
N ALA A 335 -8.56 -3.84 18.01
CA ALA A 335 -7.42 -3.03 18.45
C ALA A 335 -6.37 -2.80 17.35
N GLU A 336 -6.23 -3.76 16.42
CA GLU A 336 -5.32 -3.66 15.29
C GLU A 336 -5.74 -2.57 14.29
N ILE A 337 -7.04 -2.30 14.17
CA ILE A 337 -7.57 -1.23 13.30
C ILE A 337 -6.91 0.11 13.65
N SER A 338 -6.96 0.51 14.91
CA SER A 338 -6.36 1.78 15.37
C SER A 338 -4.83 1.77 15.21
N ARG A 339 -4.17 0.64 15.50
CA ARG A 339 -2.72 0.50 15.35
C ARG A 339 -2.31 0.68 13.90
N LEU A 340 -2.92 -0.06 12.97
CA LEU A 340 -2.61 -0.02 11.55
C LEU A 340 -2.91 1.36 10.95
N THR A 341 -4.04 1.97 11.31
CA THR A 341 -4.39 3.32 10.83
C THR A 341 -3.38 4.36 11.29
N ARG A 342 -2.92 4.30 12.54
CA ARG A 342 -1.86 5.19 13.05
C ARG A 342 -0.54 4.98 12.31
N TRP A 343 -0.20 3.73 11.96
CA TRP A 343 1.00 3.44 11.19
C TRP A 343 0.91 3.98 9.76
N ARG A 344 -0.20 3.73 9.05
CA ARG A 344 -0.43 4.32 7.71
C ARG A 344 -0.33 5.84 7.76
N THR A 345 -0.84 6.46 8.82
CA THR A 345 -0.73 7.92 9.02
C THR A 345 0.72 8.36 9.21
N ARG A 346 1.52 7.64 9.99
CA ARG A 346 2.96 7.92 10.18
C ARG A 346 3.76 7.74 8.89
N GLU A 347 3.45 6.71 8.11
CA GLU A 347 4.10 6.44 6.82
C GLU A 347 3.85 7.58 5.83
N VAL A 348 2.61 7.99 5.68
CA VAL A 348 2.22 9.11 4.83
C VAL A 348 2.94 10.40 5.28
N GLU A 349 2.95 10.70 6.57
CA GLU A 349 3.65 11.86 7.10
C GLU A 349 5.15 11.83 6.76
N GLN A 350 5.80 10.68 6.98
CA GLN A 350 7.23 10.52 6.71
C GLN A 350 7.55 10.71 5.22
N LEU A 351 6.73 10.14 4.33
CA LEU A 351 6.90 10.30 2.88
C LEU A 351 6.67 11.75 2.42
N LEU A 352 5.64 12.42 2.98
CA LEU A 352 5.38 13.84 2.71
C LEU A 352 6.52 14.74 3.21
N GLN A 353 7.13 14.40 4.35
CA GLN A 353 8.31 15.12 4.86
C GLN A 353 9.53 14.94 3.94
N LEU A 354 9.77 13.73 3.40
CA LEU A 354 10.84 13.50 2.43
C LEU A 354 10.60 14.31 1.14
N GLN A 355 9.38 14.32 0.63
CA GLN A 355 9.03 15.17 -0.52
C GLN A 355 9.23 16.66 -0.20
N LYS A 356 8.82 17.12 0.98
CA LYS A 356 9.01 18.51 1.41
C LYS A 356 10.49 18.86 1.46
N GLN A 357 11.33 18.02 2.04
CA GLN A 357 12.79 18.25 2.08
C GLN A 357 13.40 18.38 0.68
N LEU A 358 12.95 17.59 -0.30
CA LEU A 358 13.38 17.72 -1.69
C LEU A 358 12.95 19.08 -2.30
N ARG A 359 11.80 19.63 -1.88
CA ARG A 359 11.22 20.88 -2.40
C ARG A 359 11.73 22.14 -1.74
N GLU A 360 12.34 22.03 -0.57
CA GLU A 360 12.92 23.19 0.13
C GLU A 360 14.27 23.56 -0.50
N PRO A 361 14.51 24.83 -0.81
CA PRO A 361 15.84 25.27 -1.24
C PRO A 361 16.87 25.00 -0.12
N HIS A 362 18.11 24.69 -0.51
CA HIS A 362 19.18 24.62 0.48
C HIS A 362 19.22 25.92 1.28
N SER A 363 18.96 25.85 2.59
CA SER A 363 19.33 26.93 3.48
C SER A 363 20.84 27.07 3.37
N LEU A 364 21.31 28.12 2.72
CA LEU A 364 22.73 28.54 2.83
C LEU A 364 22.98 28.71 4.33
N SER A 365 23.69 27.76 4.94
CA SER A 365 24.23 27.91 6.26
C SER A 365 25.21 29.11 6.20
N THR A 366 24.71 30.25 6.64
CA THR A 366 25.52 31.46 6.90
C THR A 366 26.43 31.19 8.07
#